data_8b7ae6e5ed327e4e63772b835503cc4b
#
_entry.id   8b7ae6e5ed327e4e63772b835503cc4b
#
_cell.length_a   1.000
_cell.length_b   1.000
_cell.length_c   1.000
_cell.angle_alpha   90.00
_cell.angle_beta   90.00
_cell.angle_gamma   90.00
#
_symmetry.space_group_name_H-M   'P 1'
#
loop_
_entity.id
_entity.type
_entity.pdbx_description
1 polymer ?
#
loop_
_entity_poly.entity_id
_entity_poly.type
_entity_poly.pdbx_seq_one_letter_code
_entity_poly.pdbx_strand_id
1 'polypeptide(L)'
;MPQMLGPLDEYPLHQLPQPIAWPGSSDRNFYDRSYFNAHDRTGNIFLITGIGYYPNLGVKDAFVLIRRADIQTAVHLSDAIDSDRLHQHVNGYRVEVVEPLRKLRIVLDETEGVAADLTWEGLFDVVQEQPHVLRSGNRVTLDAQRFAQLGTWSGRIVVDGERIAVDPATWLGSRGRSWGIRPVG
;
A
#
# COMPACT_ATOMS: atom_id res chain seq x y z
N MET A 1 0.01 20.00 20.01
CA MET A 1 -0.09 19.62 18.60
C MET A 1 0.85 18.43 18.37
N PRO A 2 0.50 17.44 17.57
CA PRO A 2 1.43 16.37 17.25
C PRO A 2 2.67 16.96 16.57
N GLN A 3 3.82 16.34 16.80
CA GLN A 3 5.06 16.73 16.12
C GLN A 3 4.90 16.44 14.61
N MET A 4 5.03 17.47 13.80
CA MET A 4 4.87 17.39 12.35
C MET A 4 6.18 17.11 11.61
N LEU A 5 7.34 17.35 12.27
CA LEU A 5 8.65 17.00 11.75
C LEU A 5 8.90 15.50 11.90
N GLY A 6 9.39 14.88 10.84
CA GLY A 6 9.72 13.46 10.79
C GLY A 6 11.11 13.22 10.18
N PRO A 7 11.58 11.96 10.12
CA PRO A 7 12.93 11.65 9.65
C PRO A 7 13.25 12.14 8.23
N LEU A 8 12.24 12.26 7.36
CA LEU A 8 12.46 12.75 5.99
C LEU A 8 12.75 14.25 5.92
N ASP A 9 12.36 15.01 6.95
CA ASP A 9 12.64 16.46 6.99
C ASP A 9 14.14 16.78 7.24
N GLU A 10 14.97 15.80 7.63
CA GLU A 10 16.41 15.94 7.72
C GLU A 10 17.08 15.96 6.34
N TYR A 11 16.42 15.44 5.31
CA TYR A 11 16.98 15.34 3.97
C TYR A 11 16.50 16.49 3.08
N PRO A 12 17.29 16.90 2.06
CA PRO A 12 16.89 17.97 1.14
C PRO A 12 15.84 17.52 0.12
N LEU A 13 14.72 17.02 0.63
CA LEU A 13 13.59 16.46 -0.15
C LEU A 13 12.36 17.38 -0.21
N HIS A 14 12.39 18.51 0.49
CA HIS A 14 11.27 19.43 0.52
C HIS A 14 11.03 20.05 -0.87
N GLN A 15 9.83 19.82 -1.39
CA GLN A 15 9.33 20.43 -2.63
C GLN A 15 8.38 21.60 -2.34
N LEU A 16 8.02 21.78 -1.07
CA LEU A 16 7.12 22.79 -0.54
C LEU A 16 7.69 23.35 0.77
N PRO A 17 7.21 24.53 1.24
CA PRO A 17 7.66 25.11 2.51
C PRO A 17 7.25 24.30 3.74
N GLN A 18 6.28 23.38 3.62
CA GLN A 18 5.77 22.58 4.74
C GLN A 18 6.68 21.37 5.00
N PRO A 19 6.69 20.83 6.25
CA PRO A 19 7.28 19.54 6.56
C PRO A 19 6.76 18.43 5.65
N ILE A 20 7.54 17.38 5.44
CA ILE A 20 7.23 16.23 4.55
C ILE A 20 5.90 15.54 4.93
N ALA A 21 5.49 15.60 6.18
CA ALA A 21 4.21 15.03 6.63
C ALA A 21 2.99 15.66 5.93
N TRP A 22 3.11 16.87 5.40
CA TRP A 22 2.03 17.56 4.70
C TRP A 22 2.17 17.43 3.18
N PRO A 23 1.08 17.05 2.47
CA PRO A 23 1.08 17.06 1.01
C PRO A 23 0.98 18.49 0.47
N GLY A 24 1.38 18.68 -0.79
CA GLY A 24 1.26 19.95 -1.49
C GLY A 24 -0.17 20.37 -1.86
N SER A 25 -1.15 19.54 -1.56
CA SER A 25 -2.56 19.80 -1.81
C SER A 25 -3.34 19.87 -0.51
N SER A 26 -4.17 20.90 -0.35
CA SER A 26 -5.14 21.01 0.74
C SER A 26 -6.46 20.28 0.45
N ASP A 27 -6.58 19.59 -0.68
CA ASP A 27 -7.79 18.83 -0.99
C ASP A 27 -7.98 17.72 0.03
N ARG A 28 -9.17 17.67 0.62
CA ARG A 28 -9.53 16.68 1.64
C ARG A 28 -9.30 15.24 1.18
N ASN A 29 -9.42 14.99 -0.11
CA ASN A 29 -9.33 13.66 -0.71
C ASN A 29 -7.92 13.33 -1.22
N PHE A 30 -6.89 14.08 -0.80
CA PHE A 30 -5.52 13.70 -1.08
C PHE A 30 -5.20 12.36 -0.42
N TYR A 31 -4.55 11.49 -1.19
CA TYR A 31 -4.16 10.15 -0.76
C TYR A 31 -2.78 9.76 -1.27
N ASP A 32 -2.13 8.84 -0.59
CA ASP A 32 -0.95 8.10 -1.04
C ASP A 32 -1.12 6.64 -0.65
N ARG A 33 -1.17 5.71 -1.64
CA ARG A 33 -1.54 4.32 -1.42
C ARG A 33 -0.62 3.36 -2.14
N SER A 34 -0.35 2.23 -1.49
CA SER A 34 0.22 1.04 -2.11
C SER A 34 -0.85 -0.05 -2.20
N TYR A 35 -0.88 -0.74 -3.33
CA TYR A 35 -1.74 -1.87 -3.63
C TYR A 35 -0.89 -3.05 -4.06
N PHE A 36 -1.27 -4.24 -3.63
CA PHE A 36 -0.62 -5.49 -3.98
C PHE A 36 -1.68 -6.55 -4.23
N ASN A 37 -1.44 -7.43 -5.19
CA ASN A 37 -2.13 -8.69 -5.28
C ASN A 37 -1.14 -9.85 -5.43
N ALA A 38 -1.59 -11.03 -5.03
CA ALA A 38 -0.85 -12.27 -5.14
C ALA A 38 -1.82 -13.39 -5.48
N HIS A 39 -1.40 -14.32 -6.31
CA HIS A 39 -2.18 -15.51 -6.62
C HIS A 39 -1.25 -16.69 -6.93
N ASP A 40 -1.69 -17.89 -6.59
CA ASP A 40 -1.08 -19.11 -7.08
C ASP A 40 -1.45 -19.32 -8.58
N ARG A 41 -0.72 -20.16 -9.28
CA ARG A 41 -1.00 -20.43 -10.72
C ARG A 41 -2.30 -21.19 -10.94
N THR A 42 -2.85 -21.83 -9.93
CA THR A 42 -4.11 -22.57 -10.03
C THR A 42 -5.33 -21.65 -9.95
N GLY A 43 -5.16 -20.45 -9.36
CA GLY A 43 -6.24 -19.51 -9.09
C GLY A 43 -7.11 -19.91 -7.89
N ASN A 44 -6.71 -20.93 -7.14
CA ASN A 44 -7.44 -21.37 -5.94
C ASN A 44 -7.31 -20.39 -4.77
N ILE A 45 -6.15 -19.69 -4.72
CA ILE A 45 -5.86 -18.71 -3.68
C ILE A 45 -5.54 -17.37 -4.36
N PHE A 46 -6.23 -16.33 -3.89
CA PHE A 46 -6.03 -14.97 -4.34
C PHE A 46 -5.98 -14.04 -3.12
N LEU A 47 -4.94 -13.23 -3.04
CA LEU A 47 -4.75 -12.24 -2.00
C LEU A 47 -4.73 -10.84 -2.61
N ILE A 48 -5.40 -9.89 -1.95
CA ILE A 48 -5.26 -8.46 -2.20
C ILE A 48 -4.89 -7.80 -0.89
N THR A 49 -3.91 -6.91 -0.90
CA THR A 49 -3.54 -6.15 0.28
C THR A 49 -3.04 -4.76 -0.09
N GLY A 50 -3.03 -3.86 0.87
CA GLY A 50 -2.55 -2.50 0.65
C GLY A 50 -2.51 -1.68 1.93
N ILE A 51 -1.87 -0.51 1.80
CA ILE A 51 -1.79 0.51 2.84
C ILE A 51 -2.06 1.87 2.20
N GLY A 52 -2.80 2.71 2.90
CA GLY A 52 -3.18 4.05 2.47
C GLY A 52 -2.93 5.11 3.52
N TYR A 53 -2.47 6.26 3.06
CA TYR A 53 -2.28 7.47 3.86
C TYR A 53 -3.18 8.57 3.34
N TYR A 54 -3.90 9.22 4.23
CA TYR A 54 -4.85 10.30 3.93
C TYR A 54 -4.55 11.51 4.83
N PRO A 55 -3.47 12.28 4.50
CA PRO A 55 -2.95 13.31 5.41
C PRO A 55 -3.98 14.36 5.81
N ASN A 56 -4.80 14.81 4.85
CA ASN A 56 -5.81 15.84 5.10
C ASN A 56 -7.07 15.32 5.83
N LEU A 57 -7.16 14.00 6.06
CA LEU A 57 -8.15 13.36 6.92
C LEU A 57 -7.57 12.93 8.27
N GLY A 58 -6.25 12.97 8.43
CA GLY A 58 -5.57 12.52 9.65
C GLY A 58 -5.60 11.01 9.87
N VAL A 59 -5.77 10.20 8.80
CA VAL A 59 -5.97 8.75 8.88
C VAL A 59 -4.99 8.01 7.97
N LYS A 60 -4.57 6.83 8.41
CA LYS A 60 -3.94 5.79 7.60
C LYS A 60 -4.72 4.48 7.75
N ASP A 61 -4.79 3.67 6.70
CA ASP A 61 -5.48 2.38 6.71
C ASP A 61 -4.64 1.26 6.07
N ALA A 62 -4.95 0.02 6.40
CA ALA A 62 -4.43 -1.15 5.71
C ALA A 62 -5.51 -2.23 5.64
N PHE A 63 -5.37 -3.13 4.68
CA PHE A 63 -6.29 -4.24 4.53
C PHE A 63 -5.59 -5.48 3.98
N VAL A 64 -6.12 -6.64 4.31
CA VAL A 64 -5.77 -7.93 3.71
C VAL A 64 -7.06 -8.66 3.37
N LEU A 65 -7.22 -9.03 2.11
CA LEU A 65 -8.32 -9.84 1.61
C LEU A 65 -7.74 -11.13 1.05
N ILE A 66 -8.21 -12.27 1.51
CA ILE A 66 -7.78 -13.58 1.02
C ILE A 66 -9.01 -14.34 0.58
N ARG A 67 -9.04 -14.76 -0.69
CA ARG A 67 -10.02 -15.69 -1.22
C ARG A 67 -9.40 -17.08 -1.35
N ARG A 68 -10.05 -18.09 -0.80
CA ARG A 68 -9.75 -19.51 -0.95
C ARG A 68 -11.01 -20.21 -1.44
N ALA A 69 -10.98 -20.76 -2.63
CA ALA A 69 -12.15 -21.27 -3.33
C ALA A 69 -13.30 -20.23 -3.31
N ASP A 70 -14.40 -20.50 -2.64
CA ASP A 70 -15.59 -19.63 -2.56
C ASP A 70 -15.65 -18.79 -1.25
N ILE A 71 -14.63 -18.90 -0.39
CA ILE A 71 -14.59 -18.19 0.90
C ILE A 71 -13.64 -17.02 0.81
N GLN A 72 -14.09 -15.84 1.25
CA GLN A 72 -13.26 -14.65 1.41
C GLN A 72 -13.13 -14.30 2.89
N THR A 73 -11.90 -14.13 3.33
CA THR A 73 -11.56 -13.58 4.66
C THR A 73 -10.98 -12.18 4.45
N ALA A 74 -11.40 -11.22 5.28
CA ALA A 74 -10.99 -9.83 5.19
C ALA A 74 -10.55 -9.30 6.56
N VAL A 75 -9.40 -8.64 6.61
CA VAL A 75 -8.89 -7.89 7.75
C VAL A 75 -8.78 -6.43 7.34
N HIS A 76 -9.34 -5.52 8.14
CA HIS A 76 -9.25 -4.09 7.94
C HIS A 76 -8.67 -3.43 9.18
N LEU A 77 -7.65 -2.60 8.97
CA LEU A 77 -6.94 -1.89 10.02
C LEU A 77 -6.95 -0.39 9.72
N SER A 78 -7.06 0.43 10.75
CA SER A 78 -6.95 1.88 10.62
C SER A 78 -6.30 2.48 11.85
N ASP A 79 -5.64 3.62 11.68
CA ASP A 79 -4.97 4.35 12.75
C ASP A 79 -4.90 5.84 12.40
N ALA A 80 -4.62 6.67 13.41
CA ALA A 80 -4.29 8.06 13.20
C ALA A 80 -2.97 8.18 12.41
N ILE A 81 -2.92 9.14 11.50
CA ILE A 81 -1.69 9.40 10.75
C ILE A 81 -0.65 10.06 11.66
N ASP A 82 0.60 9.65 11.49
CA ASP A 82 1.78 10.25 12.14
C ASP A 82 2.69 10.95 11.09
N SER A 83 3.84 11.46 11.52
CA SER A 83 4.83 12.08 10.63
C SER A 83 5.84 11.10 10.06
N ASP A 84 5.85 9.85 10.50
CA ASP A 84 6.78 8.85 10.03
C ASP A 84 6.29 8.27 8.69
N ARG A 85 7.06 8.52 7.63
CA ARG A 85 6.81 8.02 6.28
C ARG A 85 7.83 6.97 5.86
N LEU A 86 8.88 6.75 6.66
CA LEU A 86 9.86 5.72 6.42
C LEU A 86 9.41 4.34 6.89
N HIS A 87 8.67 4.29 7.99
CA HIS A 87 8.10 3.07 8.52
C HIS A 87 6.61 3.00 8.19
N GLN A 88 6.30 2.34 7.08
CA GLN A 88 4.93 2.19 6.61
C GLN A 88 4.22 1.13 7.46
N HIS A 89 3.38 1.56 8.40
CA HIS A 89 2.65 0.64 9.28
C HIS A 89 1.26 1.15 9.67
N VAL A 90 0.37 0.22 9.94
CA VAL A 90 -0.95 0.43 10.55
C VAL A 90 -1.21 -0.73 11.50
N ASN A 91 -1.16 -0.49 12.81
CA ASN A 91 -1.23 -1.55 13.83
C ASN A 91 -0.24 -2.70 13.53
N GLY A 92 -0.73 -3.94 13.44
CA GLY A 92 0.10 -5.11 13.12
C GLY A 92 0.48 -5.28 11.64
N TYR A 93 0.00 -4.40 10.75
CA TYR A 93 0.36 -4.43 9.33
C TYR A 93 1.53 -3.50 9.03
N ARG A 94 2.51 -3.96 8.24
CA ARG A 94 3.64 -3.13 7.82
C ARG A 94 4.15 -3.50 6.44
N VAL A 95 4.66 -2.50 5.74
CA VAL A 95 5.37 -2.63 4.47
C VAL A 95 6.79 -2.13 4.66
N GLU A 96 7.75 -3.04 4.54
CA GLU A 96 9.18 -2.77 4.68
C GLU A 96 9.80 -2.64 3.27
N VAL A 97 10.46 -1.52 3.00
CA VAL A 97 11.19 -1.30 1.73
C VAL A 97 12.57 -1.92 1.88
N VAL A 98 12.79 -3.09 1.29
CA VAL A 98 14.10 -3.79 1.31
C VAL A 98 15.01 -3.21 0.24
N GLU A 99 14.47 -3.03 -0.98
CA GLU A 99 15.15 -2.36 -2.10
C GLU A 99 14.12 -1.52 -2.84
N PRO A 100 14.27 -0.19 -2.88
CA PRO A 100 13.31 0.70 -3.52
C PRO A 100 13.01 0.29 -4.96
N LEU A 101 11.73 0.30 -5.33
CA LEU A 101 11.18 -0.06 -6.64
C LEU A 101 11.42 -1.53 -7.07
N ARG A 102 12.04 -2.36 -6.23
CA ARG A 102 12.36 -3.75 -6.58
C ARG A 102 11.88 -4.76 -5.55
N LYS A 103 12.18 -4.58 -4.26
CA LYS A 103 11.92 -5.61 -3.24
C LYS A 103 11.28 -5.02 -2.00
N LEU A 104 10.18 -5.61 -1.60
CA LEU A 104 9.41 -5.21 -0.42
C LEU A 104 9.11 -6.44 0.43
N ARG A 105 8.91 -6.22 1.73
CA ARG A 105 8.35 -7.23 2.63
C ARG A 105 7.06 -6.70 3.21
N ILE A 106 6.02 -7.53 3.22
CA ILE A 106 4.70 -7.22 3.78
C ILE A 106 4.47 -8.18 4.92
N VAL A 107 4.17 -7.64 6.09
CA VAL A 107 3.89 -8.43 7.28
C VAL A 107 2.55 -8.01 7.85
N LEU A 108 1.74 -8.99 8.19
CA LEU A 108 0.58 -8.87 9.06
C LEU A 108 0.81 -9.77 10.27
N ASP A 109 0.93 -9.19 11.45
CA ASP A 109 0.89 -9.93 12.70
C ASP A 109 -0.49 -10.57 12.84
N GLU A 110 -0.59 -11.70 13.54
CA GLU A 110 -1.86 -12.42 13.63
C GLU A 110 -3.00 -11.49 14.08
N THR A 111 -3.99 -11.36 13.19
CA THR A 111 -5.15 -10.48 13.36
C THR A 111 -6.37 -11.19 12.79
N GLU A 112 -7.39 -11.41 13.61
CA GLU A 112 -8.65 -12.04 13.18
C GLU A 112 -8.45 -13.38 12.45
N GLY A 113 -7.50 -14.20 12.93
CA GLY A 113 -7.17 -15.49 12.33
C GLY A 113 -6.28 -15.43 11.09
N VAL A 114 -5.84 -14.26 10.67
CA VAL A 114 -4.96 -14.07 9.51
C VAL A 114 -3.60 -13.55 9.92
N ALA A 115 -2.53 -14.16 9.40
CA ALA A 115 -1.17 -13.64 9.48
C ALA A 115 -0.47 -13.78 8.13
N ALA A 116 0.47 -12.90 7.84
CA ALA A 116 1.25 -12.95 6.60
C ALA A 116 2.68 -12.47 6.84
N ASP A 117 3.62 -13.11 6.13
CA ASP A 117 5.00 -12.67 6.05
C ASP A 117 5.46 -12.96 4.61
N LEU A 118 5.37 -11.94 3.77
CA LEU A 118 5.48 -12.06 2.33
C LEU A 118 6.56 -11.13 1.80
N THR A 119 7.40 -11.64 0.93
CA THR A 119 8.39 -10.86 0.19
C THR A 119 7.95 -10.75 -1.26
N TRP A 120 7.82 -9.53 -1.73
CA TRP A 120 7.64 -9.16 -3.13
C TRP A 120 8.99 -8.95 -3.81
N GLU A 121 9.12 -9.46 -5.03
CA GLU A 121 10.25 -9.14 -5.91
C GLU A 121 9.75 -8.83 -7.33
N GLY A 122 10.06 -7.62 -7.81
CA GLY A 122 9.72 -7.18 -9.17
C GLY A 122 10.52 -7.96 -10.22
N LEU A 123 9.83 -8.55 -11.20
CA LEU A 123 10.44 -9.23 -12.36
C LEU A 123 10.83 -8.24 -13.47
N PHE A 124 10.20 -7.08 -13.48
CA PHE A 124 10.41 -6.01 -14.44
C PHE A 124 10.56 -4.69 -13.70
N ASP A 125 11.11 -3.69 -14.36
CA ASP A 125 11.12 -2.33 -13.86
C ASP A 125 9.68 -1.81 -13.66
N VAL A 126 9.53 -0.81 -12.79
CA VAL A 126 8.23 -0.13 -12.61
C VAL A 126 7.86 0.60 -13.89
N VAL A 127 6.59 0.57 -14.24
CA VAL A 127 6.02 1.33 -15.36
C VAL A 127 5.21 2.48 -14.79
N GLN A 128 5.68 3.70 -15.04
CA GLN A 128 4.91 4.90 -14.71
C GLN A 128 3.75 5.03 -15.70
N GLU A 129 2.54 5.13 -15.16
CA GLU A 129 1.35 5.40 -15.96
C GLU A 129 1.23 6.88 -16.30
N GLN A 130 0.48 7.19 -17.37
CA GLN A 130 0.16 8.57 -17.69
C GLN A 130 -0.66 9.21 -16.56
N PRO A 131 -0.40 10.48 -16.23
CA PRO A 131 -1.21 11.20 -15.23
C PRO A 131 -2.70 11.16 -15.61
N HIS A 132 -3.53 10.88 -14.63
CA HIS A 132 -4.97 10.86 -14.82
C HIS A 132 -5.59 12.11 -14.18
N VAL A 133 -6.04 13.04 -15.01
CA VAL A 133 -6.61 14.31 -14.57
C VAL A 133 -8.04 14.44 -15.09
N LEU A 134 -9.00 14.61 -14.17
CA LEU A 134 -10.40 14.90 -14.47
C LEU A 134 -10.79 16.23 -13.85
N ARG A 135 -11.66 16.95 -14.55
CA ARG A 135 -12.21 18.24 -14.12
C ARG A 135 -13.74 18.24 -14.20
N SER A 136 -14.34 18.96 -13.27
CA SER A 136 -15.75 19.34 -13.32
C SER A 136 -15.81 20.87 -13.24
N GLY A 137 -16.05 21.51 -14.37
CA GLY A 137 -15.86 22.96 -14.49
C GLY A 137 -14.40 23.36 -14.21
N ASN A 138 -14.21 24.29 -13.30
CA ASN A 138 -12.88 24.76 -12.89
C ASN A 138 -12.24 23.91 -11.77
N ARG A 139 -12.96 22.94 -11.20
CA ARG A 139 -12.48 22.10 -10.13
C ARG A 139 -11.79 20.84 -10.68
N VAL A 140 -10.58 20.55 -10.22
CA VAL A 140 -9.95 19.26 -10.39
C VAL A 140 -10.61 18.28 -9.43
N THR A 141 -11.21 17.23 -9.96
CA THR A 141 -11.90 16.19 -9.17
C THR A 141 -11.06 14.91 -9.05
N LEU A 142 -10.13 14.71 -9.96
CA LEU A 142 -9.14 13.65 -9.92
C LEU A 142 -7.83 14.21 -10.50
N ASP A 143 -6.75 14.02 -9.78
CA ASP A 143 -5.38 14.28 -10.22
C ASP A 143 -4.50 13.21 -9.59
N ALA A 144 -4.27 12.15 -10.33
CA ALA A 144 -3.59 10.96 -9.82
C ALA A 144 -2.36 10.62 -10.66
N GLN A 145 -1.27 10.41 -9.94
CA GLN A 145 -0.06 9.79 -10.45
C GLN A 145 -0.01 8.35 -9.98
N ARG A 146 0.55 7.46 -10.79
CA ARG A 146 0.70 6.05 -10.40
C ARG A 146 1.79 5.33 -11.17
N PHE A 147 2.25 4.23 -10.60
CA PHE A 147 3.03 3.23 -11.30
C PHE A 147 2.52 1.84 -11.00
N ALA A 148 2.85 0.90 -11.87
CA ALA A 148 2.57 -0.53 -11.71
C ALA A 148 3.84 -1.35 -11.94
N GLN A 149 3.86 -2.56 -11.38
CA GLN A 149 4.95 -3.52 -11.56
C GLN A 149 4.41 -4.95 -11.44
N LEU A 150 4.92 -5.85 -12.27
CA LEU A 150 4.67 -7.29 -12.17
C LEU A 150 5.82 -7.97 -11.45
N GLY A 151 5.52 -9.03 -10.70
CA GLY A 151 6.54 -9.72 -9.91
C GLY A 151 6.07 -11.02 -9.31
N THR A 152 6.90 -11.54 -8.41
CA THR A 152 6.67 -12.79 -7.70
C THR A 152 6.57 -12.55 -6.20
N TRP A 153 5.99 -13.54 -5.53
CA TRP A 153 5.86 -13.56 -4.09
C TRP A 153 6.53 -14.79 -3.49
N SER A 154 7.16 -14.61 -2.33
CA SER A 154 7.67 -15.69 -1.49
C SER A 154 7.30 -15.46 -0.04
N GLY A 155 7.24 -16.52 0.76
CA GLY A 155 6.97 -16.42 2.19
C GLY A 155 5.84 -17.33 2.65
N ARG A 156 4.97 -16.83 3.52
CA ARG A 156 3.87 -17.61 4.09
C ARG A 156 2.66 -16.74 4.43
N ILE A 157 1.50 -17.38 4.34
CA ILE A 157 0.22 -16.88 4.84
C ILE A 157 -0.32 -17.88 5.85
N VAL A 158 -1.01 -17.41 6.87
CA VAL A 158 -1.76 -18.26 7.80
C VAL A 158 -3.21 -17.76 7.78
N VAL A 159 -4.16 -18.67 7.63
CA VAL A 159 -5.59 -18.37 7.72
C VAL A 159 -6.24 -19.44 8.59
N ASP A 160 -6.86 -19.04 9.70
CA ASP A 160 -7.50 -19.93 10.67
C ASP A 160 -6.60 -21.09 11.13
N GLY A 161 -5.30 -20.79 11.35
CA GLY A 161 -4.26 -21.75 11.75
C GLY A 161 -3.69 -22.61 10.62
N GLU A 162 -4.28 -22.60 9.44
CA GLU A 162 -3.74 -23.25 8.24
C GLU A 162 -2.60 -22.45 7.64
N ARG A 163 -1.45 -23.10 7.43
CA ARG A 163 -0.25 -22.49 6.83
C ARG A 163 -0.22 -22.72 5.32
N ILE A 164 -0.11 -21.66 4.57
CA ILE A 164 0.01 -21.65 3.13
C ILE A 164 1.42 -21.17 2.77
N ALA A 165 2.21 -22.04 2.15
CA ALA A 165 3.52 -21.67 1.64
C ALA A 165 3.37 -20.88 0.33
N VAL A 166 4.11 -19.79 0.20
CA VAL A 166 4.15 -18.93 -0.97
C VAL A 166 5.51 -19.11 -1.65
N ASP A 167 5.51 -19.78 -2.81
CA ASP A 167 6.72 -20.10 -3.57
C ASP A 167 6.81 -19.19 -4.80
N PRO A 168 7.91 -18.44 -4.99
CA PRO A 168 8.06 -17.53 -6.12
C PRO A 168 8.01 -18.20 -7.50
N ALA A 169 8.23 -19.52 -7.58
CA ALA A 169 8.05 -20.27 -8.82
C ALA A 169 6.58 -20.40 -9.24
N THR A 170 5.65 -20.29 -8.31
CA THR A 170 4.22 -20.51 -8.55
C THR A 170 3.34 -19.34 -8.16
N TRP A 171 3.84 -18.37 -7.38
CA TRP A 171 3.07 -17.22 -6.94
C TRP A 171 3.49 -15.96 -7.68
N LEU A 172 2.55 -15.43 -8.43
CA LEU A 172 2.69 -14.21 -9.22
C LEU A 172 1.78 -13.12 -8.67
N GLY A 173 2.01 -11.91 -9.12
CA GLY A 173 1.12 -10.80 -8.80
C GLY A 173 1.54 -9.49 -9.42
N SER A 174 0.82 -8.46 -9.05
CA SER A 174 1.14 -7.10 -9.41
C SER A 174 1.14 -6.22 -8.17
N ARG A 175 1.86 -5.14 -8.26
CA ARG A 175 1.73 -4.02 -7.32
C ARG A 175 1.53 -2.73 -8.05
N GLY A 176 0.88 -1.81 -7.37
CA GLY A 176 0.78 -0.44 -7.83
C GLY A 176 0.94 0.51 -6.65
N ARG A 177 1.43 1.69 -6.95
CA ARG A 177 1.38 2.82 -6.04
C ARG A 177 0.73 4.00 -6.74
N SER A 178 -0.14 4.71 -6.03
CA SER A 178 -0.81 5.89 -6.56
C SER A 178 -0.95 6.95 -5.48
N TRP A 179 -0.84 8.20 -5.90
CA TRP A 179 -0.99 9.36 -5.03
C TRP A 179 -1.65 10.52 -5.78
N GLY A 180 -2.19 11.46 -5.04
CA GLY A 180 -2.86 12.63 -5.58
C GLY A 180 -4.26 12.84 -5.04
N ILE A 181 -5.14 13.40 -5.85
CA ILE A 181 -6.53 13.71 -5.49
C ILE A 181 -7.45 12.74 -6.23
N ARG A 182 -8.48 12.26 -5.54
CA ARG A 182 -9.53 11.42 -6.15
C ARG A 182 -10.92 11.89 -5.73
N PRO A 183 -11.97 11.61 -6.54
CA PRO A 183 -13.33 11.87 -6.11
C PRO A 183 -13.66 11.11 -4.82
N VAL A 184 -14.54 11.67 -4.01
CA VAL A 184 -15.20 10.89 -2.95
C VAL A 184 -16.12 9.91 -3.66
N GLY A 185 -16.01 8.63 -3.30
CA GLY A 185 -16.96 7.61 -3.73
C GLY A 185 -18.31 7.78 -3.03
#